data_97b8ff04d7e7bb5edd4acf7f6669e3b9
#
_entry.id   97b8ff04d7e7bb5edd4acf7f6669e3b9
#
_cell.length_a   1.000
_cell.length_b   1.000
_cell.length_c   1.000
_cell.angle_alpha   90.00
_cell.angle_beta   90.00
_cell.angle_gamma   90.00
#
_symmetry.space_group_name_H-M   'P 1'
#
loop_
_entity.id
_entity.type
_entity.pdbx_description
1 polymer ?
#
loop_
_entity_poly.entity_id
_entity_poly.type
_entity_poly.pdbx_seq_one_letter_code
_entity_poly.pdbx_strand_id
1 'polypeptide(L)'
;KYSHALPRDAYGNRYHIGGRILSQKFGLGTVIGVARGGDGRTCVVCNFRAAYREGGVVVSKWRTWLVPAEEGVAVEVKEETDVEAR
;
A
#
# COMPACT_ATOMS: atom_id res chain seq x y z
N LYS A 1 -0.24 5.91 22.10
CA LYS A 1 0.04 5.26 21.63
C LYS A 1 -0.68 4.76 20.67
N TYR A 2 -0.37 4.33 19.81
CA TYR A 2 -1.08 3.92 18.87
C TYR A 2 -1.26 2.68 18.76
N SER A 3 -1.01 1.97 19.15
CA SER A 3 -1.16 0.74 19.17
C SER A 3 -2.18 0.23 18.56
N HIS A 4 -2.83 0.73 17.90
CA HIS A 4 -3.86 0.16 17.52
C HIS A 4 -3.78 -0.67 16.48
N ALA A 5 -4.58 -1.45 16.30
CA ALA A 5 -4.69 -2.33 15.23
C ALA A 5 -4.90 -1.60 14.01
N LEU A 6 -4.21 -1.91 12.98
CA LEU A 6 -4.44 -1.33 11.70
C LEU A 6 -5.71 -1.90 11.11
N PRO A 7 -6.31 -1.22 10.15
CA PRO A 7 -7.55 -1.71 9.57
C PRO A 7 -7.34 -2.97 8.75
N ARG A 8 -8.43 -3.58 8.33
CA ARG A 8 -8.39 -4.76 7.50
C ARG A 8 -8.96 -4.41 6.15
N ASP A 9 -8.53 -5.15 5.14
CA ASP A 9 -9.08 -4.96 3.82
C ASP A 9 -10.46 -5.64 3.73
N ALA A 10 -11.06 -5.60 2.58
CA ALA A 10 -12.40 -6.14 2.40
C ALA A 10 -12.42 -7.66 2.55
N TYR A 11 -11.27 -8.30 2.46
CA TYR A 11 -11.21 -9.74 2.59
C TYR A 11 -10.81 -10.16 4.00
N GLY A 12 -10.68 -9.23 4.92
CA GLY A 12 -10.36 -9.53 6.29
C GLY A 12 -8.89 -9.59 6.61
N ASN A 13 -8.03 -9.30 5.66
CA ASN A 13 -6.60 -9.32 5.91
C ASN A 13 -6.16 -8.01 6.52
N ARG A 14 -5.29 -8.08 7.50
CA ARG A 14 -4.88 -6.88 8.21
C ARG A 14 -3.72 -6.22 7.50
N TYR A 15 -3.77 -4.91 7.40
CA TYR A 15 -2.66 -4.15 6.87
C TYR A 15 -1.58 -4.03 7.96
N HIS A 16 -0.34 -3.88 7.53
CA HIS A 16 0.77 -3.70 8.45
C HIS A 16 1.64 -2.56 7.96
N ILE A 17 2.19 -1.79 8.87
CA ILE A 17 3.12 -0.73 8.50
C ILE A 17 4.35 -1.40 7.88
N GLY A 18 4.75 -0.92 6.75
CA GLY A 18 5.84 -1.54 6.00
C GLY A 18 5.39 -2.69 5.15
N GLY A 19 4.14 -3.10 5.27
CA GLY A 19 3.60 -4.17 4.43
C GLY A 19 3.20 -3.65 3.07
N ARG A 20 2.74 -4.56 2.24
CA ARG A 20 2.40 -4.18 0.87
C ARG A 20 0.90 -4.11 0.70
N ILE A 21 0.49 -3.29 -0.20
CA ILE A 21 -0.91 -3.12 -0.51
C ILE A 21 -1.05 -3.12 -2.03
N LEU A 22 -2.09 -3.75 -2.51
CA LEU A 22 -2.39 -3.73 -3.93
C LEU A 22 -3.64 -2.89 -4.14
N SER A 23 -3.51 -1.86 -4.95
CA SER A 23 -4.62 -0.98 -5.26
C SER A 23 -4.94 -1.12 -6.73
N GLN A 24 -6.21 -1.23 -7.07
CA GLN A 24 -6.56 -1.31 -8.45
C GLN A 24 -6.18 -0.07 -9.19
N LYS A 25 -6.18 1.07 -8.51
CA LYS A 25 -5.90 2.29 -9.18
C LYS A 25 -4.42 2.59 -9.25
N PHE A 26 -3.66 2.25 -8.23
CA PHE A 26 -2.27 2.66 -8.19
C PHE A 26 -1.29 1.50 -8.26
N GLY A 27 -1.76 0.28 -8.22
CA GLY A 27 -0.88 -0.88 -8.28
C GLY A 27 -0.34 -1.26 -6.92
N LEU A 28 0.86 -1.75 -6.87
CA LEU A 28 1.45 -2.26 -5.65
C LEU A 28 2.17 -1.14 -4.91
N GLY A 29 1.92 -1.01 -3.66
CA GLY A 29 2.53 0.02 -2.86
C GLY A 29 2.94 -0.47 -1.50
N THR A 30 3.33 0.44 -0.63
CA THR A 30 3.77 0.12 0.70
C THR A 30 2.95 0.92 1.69
N VAL A 31 2.50 0.27 2.75
CA VAL A 31 1.70 0.92 3.78
C VAL A 31 2.64 1.65 4.71
N ILE A 32 2.39 2.94 4.93
CA ILE A 32 3.24 3.73 5.81
C ILE A 32 2.47 4.33 6.98
N GLY A 33 1.16 4.23 6.99
CA GLY A 33 0.41 4.78 8.11
C GLY A 33 -1.07 4.58 7.95
N VAL A 34 -1.81 5.15 8.85
CA VAL A 34 -3.26 5.08 8.83
C VAL A 34 -3.79 6.48 9.09
N ALA A 35 -4.84 6.85 8.42
CA ALA A 35 -5.42 8.16 8.58
C ALA A 35 -6.91 8.07 8.36
N ARG A 36 -7.62 9.11 8.72
CA ARG A 36 -9.03 9.14 8.49
C ARG A 36 -9.28 10.03 7.29
N GLY A 37 -10.06 9.56 6.37
CA GLY A 37 -10.37 10.34 5.20
C GLY A 37 -11.34 11.44 5.49
N GLY A 38 -11.54 12.28 4.51
CA GLY A 38 -12.44 13.41 4.66
C GLY A 38 -13.88 13.01 4.93
N ASP A 39 -14.26 11.82 4.50
CA ASP A 39 -15.61 11.33 4.72
C ASP A 39 -15.70 10.51 6.00
N GLY A 40 -14.68 10.48 6.82
CA GLY A 40 -14.70 9.74 8.06
C GLY A 40 -14.28 8.29 7.94
N ARG A 41 -13.95 7.83 6.74
CA ARG A 41 -13.57 6.44 6.55
C ARG A 41 -12.12 6.25 6.94
N THR A 42 -11.81 5.08 7.43
CA THR A 42 -10.44 4.74 7.75
C THR A 42 -9.68 4.45 6.48
N CYS A 43 -8.58 5.14 6.29
CA CYS A 43 -7.78 4.97 5.11
C CYS A 43 -6.38 4.53 5.49
N VAL A 44 -5.72 3.87 4.56
CA VAL A 44 -4.34 3.46 4.73
C VAL A 44 -3.51 4.44 3.95
N VAL A 45 -2.47 4.98 4.58
CA VAL A 45 -1.58 5.92 3.89
C VAL A 45 -0.51 5.07 3.23
N CYS A 46 -0.37 5.21 1.94
CA CYS A 46 0.49 4.33 1.16
C CYS A 46 1.39 5.10 0.23
N ASN A 47 2.55 4.53 -0.03
CA ASN A 47 3.46 5.07 -1.01
C ASN A 47 3.40 4.22 -2.24
N PHE A 48 3.22 4.85 -3.38
CA PHE A 48 3.21 4.17 -4.66
C PHE A 48 4.22 4.82 -5.58
N ARG A 49 4.81 4.02 -6.46
CA ARG A 49 5.74 4.56 -7.40
C ARG A 49 5.02 4.80 -8.69
N ALA A 50 5.01 6.00 -9.14
CA ALA A 50 4.33 6.37 -10.37
C ALA A 50 5.37 6.71 -11.43
N ALA A 51 5.22 6.15 -12.60
CA ALA A 51 6.11 6.45 -13.71
C ALA A 51 5.36 7.27 -14.73
N TYR A 52 6.02 8.29 -15.26
CA TYR A 52 5.36 9.10 -16.28
C TYR A 52 6.44 9.63 -17.21
N ARG A 53 6.02 10.19 -18.33
CA ARG A 53 6.95 10.66 -19.32
C ARG A 53 7.08 12.13 -19.23
N GLU A 54 8.28 12.61 -19.23
CA GLU A 54 8.50 14.02 -19.16
C GLU A 54 9.58 14.35 -20.15
N GLY A 55 9.27 15.12 -21.16
CA GLY A 55 10.26 15.48 -22.15
C GLY A 55 10.84 14.28 -22.89
N GLY A 56 10.05 13.25 -23.08
CA GLY A 56 10.53 12.07 -23.76
C GLY A 56 11.27 11.08 -22.89
N VAL A 57 11.43 11.39 -21.63
CA VAL A 57 12.15 10.53 -20.71
C VAL A 57 11.17 9.97 -19.70
N VAL A 58 11.34 8.72 -19.33
CA VAL A 58 10.48 8.12 -18.32
C VAL A 58 11.05 8.45 -16.96
N VAL A 59 10.23 9.06 -16.14
CA VAL A 59 10.61 9.49 -14.81
C VAL A 59 9.71 8.78 -13.83
N SER A 60 10.24 8.34 -12.70
CA SER A 60 9.38 7.75 -11.69
C SER A 60 9.52 8.52 -10.40
N LYS A 61 8.41 8.67 -9.71
CA LYS A 61 8.38 9.37 -8.46
C LYS A 61 7.55 8.59 -7.48
N TRP A 62 7.87 8.72 -6.21
CA TRP A 62 7.05 8.15 -5.16
C TRP A 62 5.95 9.12 -4.82
N ARG A 63 4.76 8.61 -4.67
CA ARG A 63 3.63 9.41 -4.31
C ARG A 63 2.93 8.81 -3.13
N THR A 64 2.45 9.65 -2.23
CA THR A 64 1.72 9.22 -1.07
C THR A 64 0.24 9.39 -1.33
N TRP A 65 -0.52 8.39 -1.03
CA TRP A 65 -1.94 8.44 -1.30
C TRP A 65 -2.71 7.80 -0.17
N LEU A 66 -3.93 8.24 0.06
CA LEU A 66 -4.79 7.64 1.04
C LEU A 66 -5.71 6.67 0.33
N VAL A 67 -5.70 5.43 0.72
CA VAL A 67 -6.52 4.42 0.11
C VAL A 67 -7.52 3.93 1.15
N PRO A 68 -8.81 4.03 0.91
CA PRO A 68 -9.77 3.50 1.87
C PRO A 68 -9.48 2.03 2.12
N ALA A 69 -9.58 1.62 3.38
CA ALA A 69 -9.13 0.29 3.75
C ALA A 69 -9.80 -0.80 2.92
N GLU A 70 -11.06 -0.60 2.55
CA GLU A 70 -11.74 -1.63 1.83
C GLU A 70 -11.47 -1.61 0.33
N GLU A 71 -10.74 -0.62 -0.16
CA GLU A 71 -10.48 -0.53 -1.59
C GLU A 71 -9.12 -1.07 -1.97
N GLY A 72 -8.30 -1.44 -1.03
CA GLY A 72 -7.03 -2.06 -1.33
C GLY A 72 -7.02 -3.48 -0.82
N VAL A 73 -5.97 -4.20 -1.11
CA VAL A 73 -5.82 -5.55 -0.65
C VAL A 73 -4.47 -5.67 0.05
N ALA A 74 -4.46 -6.14 1.27
CA ALA A 74 -3.23 -6.37 2.00
C ALA A 74 -2.53 -7.58 1.38
N VAL A 75 -1.31 -7.40 0.92
CA VAL A 75 -0.61 -8.41 0.20
C VAL A 75 0.58 -8.86 1.01
N GLU A 76 0.77 -10.17 1.11
CA GLU A 76 1.92 -10.66 1.77
C GLU A 76 2.87 -11.10 0.74
N VAL A 77 4.02 -10.49 0.64
CA VAL A 77 5.02 -10.82 -0.32
C VAL A 77 5.97 -11.78 0.34
N LYS A 78 6.00 -13.07 -0.13
CA LYS A 78 6.90 -13.96 0.41
C LYS A 78 8.14 -13.90 -0.29
N GLU A 79 9.25 -13.88 0.41
CA GLU A 79 10.47 -13.88 -0.21
C GLU A 79 10.80 -15.18 -0.58
N GLU A 80 11.12 -15.51 -1.69
CA GLU A 80 11.38 -16.78 -2.08
C GLU A 80 12.71 -17.07 -1.97
N THR A 81 13.27 -16.98 -1.09
CA THR A 81 14.63 -17.26 -1.02
C THR A 81 14.90 -18.57 -1.06
N ASP A 82 14.77 -18.89 -1.13
CA ASP A 82 15.09 -19.94 -1.10
C ASP A 82 15.26 -20.76 -1.74
N VAL A 83 15.29 -20.61 -2.09
CA VAL A 83 15.42 -21.19 -2.59
C VAL A 83 16.28 -21.68 -2.67
N GLU A 84 16.37 -21.43 -2.54
CA GLU A 84 17.01 -21.64 -2.51
C GLU A 84 17.44 -22.38 -2.42
N ALA A 85 17.53 -22.43 -2.35
CA ALA A 85 17.91 -22.96 -2.16
C ALA A 85 18.17 -23.85 -2.47
N ARG A 86 18.27 -24.10 -2.80
CA ARG A 86 18.54 -24.82 -3.14
C ARG A 86 19.09 -25.20 -3.34
#